data_490ca76724dc331ef2f7a537061b94ee
#
_entry.id   490ca76724dc331ef2f7a537061b94ee
#
_cell.length_a   1.000
_cell.length_b   1.000
_cell.length_c   1.000
_cell.angle_alpha   90.00
_cell.angle_beta   90.00
_cell.angle_gamma   90.00
#
_symmetry.space_group_name_H-M   'P 1'
#
loop_
_entity.id
_entity.type
_entity.pdbx_description
1 polymer ?
#
loop_
_entity_poly.entity_id
_entity_poly.type
_entity_poly.pdbx_seq_one_letter_code
_entity_poly.pdbx_strand_id
1 'polypeptide(L)'
;MLKQILIDADTGIDDSIAILFALKRPDVRVMGVTTGFGNTTARQAAENSLRLIRLAGVPYEVPVAVGATEPLAGNWKGPDPHIHGPNGIGGVELPPSPQQPLEEPAWAFIARMAREHPGELTLVTLARMTNLAKALEIEPDLPRLLKRVVFMGGTFHAPGNVSPVAEANIAGDPEAADRVFQAGFDLTMVGLDVTQKVRLTTDHVAILDKYAAPENRPIVDYLKQALPFYFRFNRLQNNCLDHCPVHDPLAMLAAVDPSVVTVRTIPACRGMVVADLREHPIEAPGVSICVDVDSRRALEELLTTFMA
;
A
#
# COMPACT_ATOMS: atom_id res chain seq x y z
N MET A 1 1.33 -22.33 -6.95
CA MET A 1 1.78 -21.26 -7.89
C MET A 1 2.10 -20.01 -7.07
N LEU A 2 3.16 -19.26 -7.43
CA LEU A 2 3.49 -17.99 -6.81
C LEU A 2 2.37 -16.96 -7.06
N LYS A 3 2.06 -16.15 -6.06
CA LYS A 3 1.14 -15.01 -6.21
C LYS A 3 1.87 -13.89 -6.91
N GLN A 4 1.41 -13.50 -8.09
CA GLN A 4 1.98 -12.38 -8.86
C GLN A 4 1.39 -11.07 -8.36
N ILE A 5 2.24 -10.19 -7.83
CA ILE A 5 1.83 -8.92 -7.24
C ILE A 5 2.54 -7.77 -7.94
N LEU A 6 1.78 -6.79 -8.40
CA LEU A 6 2.24 -5.47 -8.80
C LEU A 6 1.88 -4.50 -7.67
N ILE A 7 2.83 -3.67 -7.24
CA ILE A 7 2.66 -2.75 -6.12
C ILE A 7 2.59 -1.33 -6.67
N ASP A 8 1.60 -0.53 -6.25
CA ASP A 8 1.54 0.90 -6.52
C ASP A 8 1.64 1.66 -5.19
N ALA A 9 2.71 2.46 -5.00
CA ALA A 9 3.10 3.01 -3.71
C ALA A 9 3.56 4.47 -3.80
N ASP A 10 3.43 5.24 -2.73
CA ASP A 10 4.07 6.55 -2.60
C ASP A 10 5.24 6.53 -1.58
N THR A 11 5.87 5.44 -1.49
CA THR A 11 6.92 4.81 -0.67
C THR A 11 7.34 5.63 0.54
N GLY A 12 6.48 5.58 1.54
CA GLY A 12 6.69 6.05 2.90
C GLY A 12 7.28 4.96 3.80
N ILE A 13 7.19 5.16 5.13
CA ILE A 13 7.74 4.21 6.11
C ILE A 13 6.91 2.92 6.12
N ASP A 14 5.59 3.00 6.11
CA ASP A 14 4.70 1.83 6.09
C ASP A 14 4.66 1.13 4.72
N ASP A 15 4.67 1.87 3.60
CA ASP A 15 4.92 1.30 2.27
C ASP A 15 6.21 0.46 2.25
N SER A 16 7.28 0.96 2.89
CA SER A 16 8.56 0.24 2.95
C SER A 16 8.41 -1.13 3.59
N ILE A 17 7.62 -1.22 4.68
CA ILE A 17 7.37 -2.49 5.36
C ILE A 17 6.56 -3.41 4.43
N ALA A 18 5.55 -2.89 3.74
CA ALA A 18 4.71 -3.65 2.81
C ALA A 18 5.52 -4.20 1.62
N ILE A 19 6.38 -3.36 1.02
CA ILE A 19 7.27 -3.74 -0.09
C ILE A 19 8.27 -4.82 0.37
N LEU A 20 8.96 -4.60 1.50
CA LEU A 20 9.92 -5.55 2.04
C LEU A 20 9.25 -6.87 2.43
N PHE A 21 8.06 -6.82 3.04
CA PHE A 21 7.27 -8.01 3.34
C PHE A 21 6.96 -8.81 2.07
N ALA A 22 6.44 -8.17 1.02
CA ALA A 22 6.15 -8.86 -0.24
C ALA A 22 7.39 -9.49 -0.88
N LEU A 23 8.53 -8.79 -0.87
CA LEU A 23 9.79 -9.26 -1.43
C LEU A 23 10.39 -10.45 -0.67
N LYS A 24 10.11 -10.58 0.63
CA LYS A 24 10.64 -11.66 1.49
C LYS A 24 9.69 -12.85 1.61
N ARG A 25 8.47 -12.76 1.08
CA ARG A 25 7.51 -13.88 1.09
C ARG A 25 7.85 -14.92 0.02
N PRO A 26 8.04 -16.19 0.42
CA PRO A 26 8.41 -17.26 -0.54
C PRO A 26 7.26 -17.63 -1.49
N ASP A 27 6.01 -17.29 -1.15
CA ASP A 27 4.81 -17.57 -1.94
C ASP A 27 4.39 -16.39 -2.84
N VAL A 28 5.19 -15.30 -2.86
CA VAL A 28 4.94 -14.08 -3.64
C VAL A 28 6.03 -13.86 -4.69
N ARG A 29 5.62 -13.40 -5.86
CA ARG A 29 6.48 -12.81 -6.87
C ARG A 29 6.08 -11.36 -7.09
N VAL A 30 6.94 -10.44 -6.69
CA VAL A 30 6.73 -9.02 -7.00
C VAL A 30 7.10 -8.79 -8.46
N MET A 31 6.11 -8.44 -9.28
CA MET A 31 6.25 -8.26 -10.73
C MET A 31 6.77 -6.87 -11.09
N GLY A 32 6.68 -5.92 -10.18
CA GLY A 32 7.17 -4.57 -10.30
C GLY A 32 6.58 -3.66 -9.23
N VAL A 33 7.11 -2.43 -9.16
CA VAL A 33 6.61 -1.36 -8.31
C VAL A 33 6.34 -0.15 -9.18
N THR A 34 5.13 0.41 -9.09
CA THR A 34 4.78 1.71 -9.65
C THR A 34 4.73 2.73 -8.53
N THR A 35 5.03 3.99 -8.82
CA THR A 35 5.06 5.00 -7.77
C THR A 35 4.22 6.21 -8.12
N GLY A 36 3.64 6.84 -7.10
CA GLY A 36 2.83 8.04 -7.19
C GLY A 36 3.29 9.11 -6.21
N PHE A 37 2.60 10.24 -6.27
CA PHE A 37 2.75 11.32 -5.28
C PHE A 37 1.98 10.98 -4.01
N GLY A 38 2.44 11.49 -2.87
CA GLY A 38 1.71 11.32 -1.60
C GLY A 38 2.58 11.55 -0.39
N ASN A 39 3.04 10.50 0.24
CA ASN A 39 3.99 10.56 1.37
C ASN A 39 5.25 11.31 0.98
N THR A 40 5.66 11.14 -0.29
CA THR A 40 6.75 11.87 -0.92
C THR A 40 6.44 12.12 -2.41
N THR A 41 7.39 12.67 -3.17
CA THR A 41 7.23 12.80 -4.63
C THR A 41 7.30 11.44 -5.31
N ALA A 42 6.61 11.25 -6.44
CA ALA A 42 6.65 10.00 -7.21
C ALA A 42 8.09 9.56 -7.55
N ARG A 43 8.99 10.51 -7.82
CA ARG A 43 10.40 10.23 -8.10
C ARG A 43 11.16 9.77 -6.86
N GLN A 44 10.95 10.44 -5.71
CA GLN A 44 11.57 10.02 -4.45
C GLN A 44 11.03 8.65 -4.01
N ALA A 45 9.74 8.38 -4.21
CA ALA A 45 9.13 7.08 -3.95
C ALA A 45 9.79 5.98 -4.81
N ALA A 46 10.10 6.26 -6.09
CA ALA A 46 10.81 5.32 -6.96
C ALA A 46 12.25 5.05 -6.48
N GLU A 47 12.97 6.10 -6.07
CA GLU A 47 14.31 5.95 -5.48
C GLU A 47 14.27 5.11 -4.19
N ASN A 48 13.30 5.39 -3.32
CA ASN A 48 13.09 4.61 -2.09
C ASN A 48 12.81 3.13 -2.42
N SER A 49 11.87 2.86 -3.34
CA SER A 49 11.52 1.50 -3.77
C SER A 49 12.73 0.75 -4.31
N LEU A 50 13.54 1.36 -5.18
CA LEU A 50 14.77 0.76 -5.72
C LEU A 50 15.79 0.42 -4.62
N ARG A 51 15.95 1.30 -3.63
CA ARG A 51 16.83 1.08 -2.48
C ARG A 51 16.32 -0.06 -1.59
N LEU A 52 15.00 -0.15 -1.39
CA LEU A 52 14.37 -1.24 -0.62
C LEU A 52 14.47 -2.59 -1.35
N ILE A 53 14.28 -2.62 -2.68
CA ILE A 53 14.48 -3.82 -3.50
C ILE A 53 15.93 -4.32 -3.39
N ARG A 54 16.91 -3.40 -3.48
CA ARG A 54 18.32 -3.72 -3.24
C ARG A 54 18.55 -4.26 -1.83
N LEU A 55 17.95 -3.63 -0.82
CA LEU A 55 18.06 -4.05 0.59
C LEU A 55 17.51 -5.46 0.81
N ALA A 56 16.38 -5.79 0.16
CA ALA A 56 15.76 -7.11 0.25
C ALA A 56 16.60 -8.21 -0.37
N GLY A 57 17.48 -7.90 -1.35
CA GLY A 57 18.42 -8.83 -1.94
C GLY A 57 17.75 -9.98 -2.71
N VAL A 58 16.59 -9.73 -3.34
CA VAL A 58 15.89 -10.77 -4.10
C VAL A 58 16.68 -11.19 -5.35
N PRO A 59 16.66 -12.50 -5.74
CA PRO A 59 17.48 -13.04 -6.83
C PRO A 59 16.88 -12.78 -8.22
N TYR A 60 16.04 -11.75 -8.35
CA TYR A 60 15.37 -11.40 -9.60
C TYR A 60 15.19 -9.89 -9.71
N GLU A 61 15.04 -9.43 -10.93
CA GLU A 61 14.78 -8.03 -11.20
C GLU A 61 13.32 -7.66 -10.86
N VAL A 62 13.17 -6.53 -10.18
CA VAL A 62 11.88 -5.92 -9.87
C VAL A 62 11.87 -4.53 -10.52
N PRO A 63 11.23 -4.36 -11.67
CA PRO A 63 11.18 -3.07 -12.36
C PRO A 63 10.40 -2.04 -11.54
N VAL A 64 10.83 -0.77 -11.61
CA VAL A 64 10.17 0.35 -10.95
C VAL A 64 9.80 1.40 -11.98
N ALA A 65 8.54 1.84 -12.03
CA ALA A 65 8.05 2.86 -12.93
C ALA A 65 7.53 4.09 -12.16
N VAL A 66 8.00 5.28 -12.56
CA VAL A 66 7.53 6.55 -11.99
C VAL A 66 6.18 6.92 -12.58
N GLY A 67 5.23 7.31 -11.73
CA GLY A 67 3.87 7.63 -12.16
C GLY A 67 3.47 9.08 -11.90
N ALA A 68 2.20 9.24 -11.55
CA ALA A 68 1.55 10.53 -11.39
C ALA A 68 2.25 11.39 -10.32
N THR A 69 2.37 12.68 -10.62
CA THR A 69 2.92 13.70 -9.73
C THR A 69 1.85 14.62 -9.16
N GLU A 70 0.63 14.53 -9.70
CA GLU A 70 -0.54 15.34 -9.34
C GLU A 70 -1.82 14.50 -9.43
N PRO A 71 -2.89 14.86 -8.67
CA PRO A 71 -4.20 14.23 -8.78
C PRO A 71 -4.86 14.50 -10.13
N LEU A 72 -5.92 13.77 -10.47
CA LEU A 72 -6.70 13.99 -11.68
C LEU A 72 -7.36 15.38 -11.71
N ALA A 73 -7.69 15.92 -10.54
CA ALA A 73 -8.23 17.27 -10.40
C ALA A 73 -7.63 17.99 -9.18
N GLY A 74 -7.42 19.29 -9.31
CA GLY A 74 -6.79 20.09 -8.27
C GLY A 74 -5.27 20.02 -8.30
N ASN A 75 -4.64 20.36 -7.16
CA ASN A 75 -3.18 20.39 -7.02
C ASN A 75 -2.77 19.64 -5.75
N TRP A 76 -1.73 18.87 -5.85
CA TRP A 76 -1.08 18.30 -4.67
C TRP A 76 -0.32 19.38 -3.88
N LYS A 77 -0.45 19.37 -2.56
CA LYS A 77 0.16 20.39 -1.69
C LYS A 77 1.63 20.10 -1.33
N GLY A 78 2.17 19.00 -1.86
CA GLY A 78 3.51 18.52 -1.53
C GLY A 78 3.53 17.41 -0.48
N PRO A 79 4.71 16.84 -0.18
CA PRO A 79 4.90 15.74 0.75
C PRO A 79 4.65 16.17 2.20
N ASP A 80 4.41 15.17 3.07
CA ASP A 80 4.23 15.32 4.50
C ASP A 80 5.47 14.86 5.31
N PRO A 81 6.57 15.63 5.32
CA PRO A 81 7.84 15.20 5.93
C PRO A 81 7.75 15.04 7.44
N HIS A 82 6.71 15.57 8.09
CA HIS A 82 6.49 15.40 9.51
C HIS A 82 5.95 14.00 9.86
N ILE A 83 5.42 13.25 8.89
CA ILE A 83 4.91 11.89 9.05
C ILE A 83 5.98 10.86 8.68
N HIS A 84 6.54 10.96 7.46
CA HIS A 84 7.43 9.97 6.88
C HIS A 84 8.91 10.40 6.80
N GLY A 85 9.25 11.58 7.36
CA GLY A 85 10.61 12.12 7.30
C GLY A 85 10.92 12.85 5.99
N PRO A 86 12.10 13.53 5.92
CA PRO A 86 12.44 14.41 4.81
C PRO A 86 12.61 13.70 3.46
N ASN A 87 12.91 12.40 3.47
CA ASN A 87 13.08 11.56 2.28
C ASN A 87 11.98 10.50 2.13
N GLY A 88 10.93 10.53 2.94
CA GLY A 88 9.84 9.57 2.93
C GLY A 88 10.08 8.30 3.75
N ILE A 89 11.31 7.96 4.09
CA ILE A 89 11.69 6.73 4.81
C ILE A 89 12.39 7.02 6.15
N GLY A 90 11.84 7.99 6.92
CA GLY A 90 12.33 8.32 8.26
C GLY A 90 13.67 9.08 8.28
N GLY A 91 14.15 9.59 7.15
CA GLY A 91 15.48 10.20 7.03
C GLY A 91 16.62 9.17 6.96
N VAL A 92 16.31 7.90 6.83
CA VAL A 92 17.33 6.83 6.75
C VAL A 92 18.01 6.87 5.39
N GLU A 93 19.35 6.87 5.39
CA GLU A 93 20.17 6.83 4.18
C GLU A 93 20.48 5.38 3.80
N LEU A 94 19.73 4.84 2.83
CA LEU A 94 20.02 3.53 2.23
C LEU A 94 20.98 3.68 1.05
N PRO A 95 21.85 2.69 0.80
CA PRO A 95 22.72 2.70 -0.37
C PRO A 95 21.93 2.82 -1.69
N PRO A 96 22.39 3.62 -2.66
CA PRO A 96 21.71 3.79 -3.93
C PRO A 96 21.64 2.47 -4.71
N SER A 97 20.53 2.23 -5.39
CA SER A 97 20.40 1.09 -6.30
C SER A 97 21.18 1.33 -7.59
N PRO A 98 21.82 0.30 -8.17
CA PRO A 98 22.36 0.38 -9.53
C PRO A 98 21.27 0.40 -10.60
N GLN A 99 20.09 -0.11 -10.29
CA GLN A 99 18.93 -0.11 -11.18
C GLN A 99 18.33 1.29 -11.27
N GLN A 100 17.86 1.67 -12.46
CA GLN A 100 17.15 2.91 -12.72
C GLN A 100 15.66 2.64 -12.91
N PRO A 101 14.78 3.62 -12.65
CA PRO A 101 13.38 3.51 -13.03
C PRO A 101 13.21 3.30 -14.54
N LEU A 102 12.12 2.64 -14.92
CA LEU A 102 11.72 2.49 -16.32
C LEU A 102 11.45 3.86 -16.96
N GLU A 103 11.64 3.95 -18.27
CA GLU A 103 11.27 5.15 -19.04
C GLU A 103 9.75 5.27 -19.24
N GLU A 104 9.04 4.12 -19.27
CA GLU A 104 7.58 4.12 -19.35
C GLU A 104 6.93 4.58 -18.05
N PRO A 105 5.84 5.37 -18.10
CA PRO A 105 5.16 5.82 -16.90
C PRO A 105 4.38 4.69 -16.24
N ALA A 106 4.15 4.81 -14.92
CA ALA A 106 3.49 3.81 -14.08
C ALA A 106 2.19 3.26 -14.68
N TRP A 107 1.32 4.14 -15.20
CA TRP A 107 0.02 3.70 -15.76
C TRP A 107 0.17 2.87 -17.04
N ALA A 108 1.19 3.17 -17.87
CA ALA A 108 1.49 2.35 -19.05
C ALA A 108 2.05 0.99 -18.64
N PHE A 109 2.94 0.98 -17.64
CA PHE A 109 3.49 -0.24 -17.06
C PHE A 109 2.39 -1.12 -16.46
N ILE A 110 1.44 -0.57 -15.68
CA ILE A 110 0.29 -1.31 -15.14
C ILE A 110 -0.52 -1.95 -16.28
N ALA A 111 -0.88 -1.19 -17.30
CA ALA A 111 -1.67 -1.66 -18.43
C ALA A 111 -0.94 -2.77 -19.21
N ARG A 112 0.37 -2.61 -19.44
CA ARG A 112 1.20 -3.61 -20.12
C ARG A 112 1.29 -4.90 -19.31
N MET A 113 1.61 -4.82 -18.02
CA MET A 113 1.71 -5.98 -17.16
C MET A 113 0.38 -6.76 -17.06
N ALA A 114 -0.74 -6.05 -17.00
CA ALA A 114 -2.06 -6.69 -16.99
C ALA A 114 -2.35 -7.45 -18.29
N ARG A 115 -1.94 -6.93 -19.44
CA ARG A 115 -2.06 -7.62 -20.74
C ARG A 115 -1.13 -8.83 -20.87
N GLU A 116 0.08 -8.74 -20.31
CA GLU A 116 1.07 -9.83 -20.33
C GLU A 116 0.70 -10.98 -19.38
N HIS A 117 -0.06 -10.68 -18.30
CA HIS A 117 -0.45 -11.65 -17.26
C HIS A 117 -1.99 -11.62 -16.99
N PRO A 118 -2.83 -11.89 -18.01
CA PRO A 118 -4.27 -11.71 -17.88
C PRO A 118 -4.89 -12.68 -16.87
N GLY A 119 -5.60 -12.12 -15.89
CA GLY A 119 -6.26 -12.87 -14.81
C GLY A 119 -5.33 -13.43 -13.74
N GLU A 120 -4.02 -13.16 -13.81
CA GLU A 120 -3.03 -13.67 -12.84
C GLU A 120 -2.54 -12.59 -11.88
N LEU A 121 -2.47 -11.34 -12.34
CA LEU A 121 -1.85 -10.24 -11.63
C LEU A 121 -2.80 -9.63 -10.59
N THR A 122 -2.37 -9.60 -9.33
CA THR A 122 -3.00 -8.80 -8.28
C THR A 122 -2.29 -7.45 -8.21
N LEU A 123 -3.03 -6.35 -8.37
CA LEU A 123 -2.51 -5.01 -8.09
C LEU A 123 -2.79 -4.68 -6.63
N VAL A 124 -1.75 -4.27 -5.89
CA VAL A 124 -1.85 -3.75 -4.52
C VAL A 124 -1.52 -2.28 -4.55
N THR A 125 -2.52 -1.41 -4.36
CA THR A 125 -2.30 0.03 -4.31
C THR A 125 -2.25 0.50 -2.86
N LEU A 126 -1.11 1.08 -2.48
CA LEU A 126 -0.82 1.62 -1.15
C LEU A 126 -0.89 3.15 -1.17
N ALA A 127 -0.92 3.73 -2.37
CA ALA A 127 -1.00 5.15 -2.66
C ALA A 127 -2.39 5.56 -3.17
N ARG A 128 -2.50 6.81 -3.62
CA ARG A 128 -3.67 7.32 -4.33
C ARG A 128 -3.90 6.55 -5.63
N MET A 129 -5.16 6.39 -6.02
CA MET A 129 -5.53 5.57 -7.17
C MET A 129 -5.27 6.23 -8.53
N THR A 130 -4.53 7.34 -8.56
CA THR A 130 -4.29 8.14 -9.79
C THR A 130 -3.64 7.32 -10.91
N ASN A 131 -2.63 6.48 -10.58
CA ASN A 131 -1.98 5.63 -11.58
C ASN A 131 -2.95 4.59 -12.16
N LEU A 132 -3.76 3.96 -11.31
CA LEU A 132 -4.75 2.97 -11.74
C LEU A 132 -5.85 3.63 -12.60
N ALA A 133 -6.33 4.81 -12.23
CA ALA A 133 -7.31 5.55 -13.01
C ALA A 133 -6.77 5.96 -14.40
N LYS A 134 -5.50 6.38 -14.48
CA LYS A 134 -4.82 6.66 -15.74
C LYS A 134 -4.58 5.40 -16.58
N ALA A 135 -4.25 4.27 -15.94
CA ALA A 135 -4.12 2.99 -16.61
C ALA A 135 -5.46 2.55 -17.24
N LEU A 136 -6.57 2.77 -16.53
CA LEU A 136 -7.90 2.50 -17.03
C LEU A 136 -8.28 3.37 -18.27
N GLU A 137 -7.77 4.62 -18.35
CA GLU A 137 -8.00 5.48 -19.52
C GLU A 137 -7.36 4.92 -20.80
N ILE A 138 -6.19 4.29 -20.68
CA ILE A 138 -5.47 3.72 -21.85
C ILE A 138 -5.78 2.23 -22.07
N GLU A 139 -6.33 1.55 -21.08
CA GLU A 139 -6.74 0.15 -21.14
C GLU A 139 -8.12 -0.03 -20.50
N PRO A 140 -9.22 0.21 -21.24
CA PRO A 140 -10.58 0.07 -20.68
C PRO A 140 -10.97 -1.35 -20.24
N ASP A 141 -10.29 -2.38 -20.76
CA ASP A 141 -10.49 -3.76 -20.36
C ASP A 141 -9.69 -4.17 -19.10
N LEU A 142 -8.94 -3.23 -18.51
CA LEU A 142 -8.10 -3.45 -17.34
C LEU A 142 -8.82 -4.17 -16.18
N PRO A 143 -10.12 -3.90 -15.88
CA PRO A 143 -10.87 -4.63 -14.86
C PRO A 143 -11.01 -6.14 -15.09
N ARG A 144 -10.96 -6.56 -16.36
CA ARG A 144 -11.02 -7.98 -16.75
C ARG A 144 -9.64 -8.62 -16.84
N LEU A 145 -8.60 -7.80 -17.07
CA LEU A 145 -7.22 -8.26 -17.20
C LEU A 145 -6.57 -8.48 -15.84
N LEU A 146 -6.86 -7.64 -14.85
CA LEU A 146 -6.37 -7.84 -13.49
C LEU A 146 -7.17 -8.94 -12.79
N LYS A 147 -6.48 -9.78 -12.02
CA LYS A 147 -7.11 -10.78 -11.16
C LYS A 147 -7.98 -10.11 -10.10
N ARG A 148 -7.45 -9.09 -9.44
CA ARG A 148 -8.11 -8.23 -8.45
C ARG A 148 -7.25 -7.03 -8.10
N VAL A 149 -7.84 -6.05 -7.44
CA VAL A 149 -7.16 -4.90 -6.85
C VAL A 149 -7.41 -4.89 -5.34
N VAL A 150 -6.34 -4.88 -4.55
CA VAL A 150 -6.40 -4.66 -3.10
C VAL A 150 -5.81 -3.29 -2.82
N PHE A 151 -6.52 -2.45 -2.08
CA PHE A 151 -6.01 -1.10 -1.82
C PHE A 151 -6.06 -0.73 -0.33
N MET A 152 -4.99 -0.05 0.11
CA MET A 152 -5.01 0.69 1.36
C MET A 152 -5.68 2.03 1.13
N GLY A 153 -6.75 2.29 1.84
CA GLY A 153 -7.46 3.55 1.73
C GLY A 153 -8.89 3.50 2.21
N GLY A 154 -9.42 4.68 2.43
CA GLY A 154 -10.80 4.83 2.83
C GLY A 154 -11.11 4.49 4.28
N THR A 155 -12.32 4.82 4.65
CA THR A 155 -12.91 4.47 5.95
C THR A 155 -14.40 4.23 5.76
N PHE A 156 -14.96 3.32 6.53
CA PHE A 156 -16.37 2.95 6.47
C PHE A 156 -17.12 3.38 7.74
N HIS A 157 -16.67 2.91 8.91
CA HIS A 157 -17.21 3.29 10.22
C HIS A 157 -16.21 4.03 11.09
N ALA A 158 -14.91 3.81 10.86
CA ALA A 158 -13.87 4.52 11.59
C ALA A 158 -13.85 6.00 11.18
N PRO A 159 -13.45 6.93 12.06
CA PRO A 159 -13.17 8.29 11.65
C PRO A 159 -12.04 8.36 10.64
N GLY A 160 -12.05 9.37 9.77
CA GLY A 160 -10.95 9.64 8.86
C GLY A 160 -9.69 10.11 9.60
N ASN A 161 -8.58 10.18 8.86
CA ASN A 161 -7.27 10.62 9.38
C ASN A 161 -6.81 11.97 8.80
N VAL A 162 -7.43 12.46 7.72
CA VAL A 162 -7.18 13.80 7.14
C VAL A 162 -8.39 14.73 7.30
N SER A 163 -9.57 14.17 7.52
CA SER A 163 -10.78 14.88 7.93
C SER A 163 -11.64 13.94 8.78
N PRO A 164 -12.73 14.40 9.41
CA PRO A 164 -13.60 13.51 10.20
C PRO A 164 -14.13 12.30 9.44
N VAL A 165 -14.20 12.37 8.10
CA VAL A 165 -14.82 11.34 7.25
C VAL A 165 -13.96 10.84 6.11
N ALA A 166 -12.72 11.32 5.96
CA ALA A 166 -11.87 10.98 4.83
C ALA A 166 -10.50 10.45 5.27
N GLU A 167 -10.09 9.38 4.59
CA GLU A 167 -8.75 8.81 4.68
C GLU A 167 -7.84 9.43 3.60
N ALA A 168 -6.54 9.50 3.87
CA ALA A 168 -5.55 10.25 3.12
C ALA A 168 -5.44 9.85 1.63
N ASN A 169 -5.40 8.55 1.31
CA ASN A 169 -5.26 8.09 -0.06
C ASN A 169 -6.49 8.43 -0.90
N ILE A 170 -7.69 8.18 -0.36
CA ILE A 170 -8.94 8.52 -1.05
C ILE A 170 -9.13 10.04 -1.15
N ALA A 171 -8.84 10.77 -0.07
CA ALA A 171 -8.95 12.24 -0.07
C ALA A 171 -7.90 12.92 -0.98
N GLY A 172 -6.78 12.25 -1.22
CA GLY A 172 -5.68 12.77 -2.05
C GLY A 172 -5.98 12.80 -3.55
N ASP A 173 -6.90 11.95 -4.02
CA ASP A 173 -7.45 11.98 -5.39
C ASP A 173 -8.83 11.30 -5.44
N PRO A 174 -9.89 11.98 -4.96
CA PRO A 174 -11.23 11.40 -4.90
C PRO A 174 -11.82 11.12 -6.29
N GLU A 175 -11.41 11.87 -7.32
CA GLU A 175 -11.82 11.65 -8.70
C GLU A 175 -11.24 10.35 -9.27
N ALA A 176 -9.98 10.04 -8.95
CA ALA A 176 -9.37 8.75 -9.32
C ALA A 176 -10.05 7.59 -8.61
N ALA A 177 -10.33 7.74 -7.30
CA ALA A 177 -11.03 6.72 -6.53
C ALA A 177 -12.44 6.45 -7.09
N ASP A 178 -13.20 7.51 -7.41
CA ASP A 178 -14.55 7.39 -7.99
C ASP A 178 -14.53 6.64 -9.33
N ARG A 179 -13.57 6.96 -10.22
CA ARG A 179 -13.41 6.24 -11.50
C ARG A 179 -13.12 4.75 -11.30
N VAL A 180 -12.20 4.44 -10.39
CA VAL A 180 -11.81 3.05 -10.11
C VAL A 180 -12.98 2.28 -9.50
N PHE A 181 -13.72 2.87 -8.56
CA PHE A 181 -14.85 2.21 -7.92
C PHE A 181 -15.98 1.88 -8.90
N GLN A 182 -16.15 2.66 -9.95
CA GLN A 182 -17.19 2.46 -10.95
C GLN A 182 -16.75 1.61 -12.16
N ALA A 183 -15.47 1.27 -12.26
CA ALA A 183 -14.92 0.58 -13.43
C ALA A 183 -15.21 -0.93 -13.48
N GLY A 184 -15.71 -1.53 -12.38
CA GLY A 184 -16.04 -2.95 -12.33
C GLY A 184 -14.85 -3.87 -12.01
N PHE A 185 -13.82 -3.37 -11.36
CA PHE A 185 -12.75 -4.20 -10.80
C PHE A 185 -13.26 -5.09 -9.66
N ASP A 186 -12.62 -6.24 -9.46
CA ASP A 186 -12.68 -6.94 -8.17
C ASP A 186 -11.86 -6.17 -7.14
N LEU A 187 -12.54 -5.31 -6.37
CA LEU A 187 -11.92 -4.39 -5.41
C LEU A 187 -12.02 -4.90 -3.98
N THR A 188 -10.90 -4.88 -3.26
CA THR A 188 -10.86 -5.10 -1.81
C THR A 188 -10.27 -3.87 -1.11
N MET A 189 -11.08 -3.21 -0.28
CA MET A 189 -10.70 -2.07 0.54
C MET A 189 -10.16 -2.51 1.90
N VAL A 190 -8.92 -2.13 2.20
CA VAL A 190 -8.30 -2.28 3.52
C VAL A 190 -8.20 -0.90 4.17
N GLY A 191 -9.32 -0.45 4.74
CA GLY A 191 -9.50 0.88 5.28
C GLY A 191 -9.08 1.03 6.74
N LEU A 192 -9.26 2.24 7.28
CA LEU A 192 -8.93 2.58 8.66
C LEU A 192 -9.68 1.71 9.68
N ASP A 193 -10.83 1.16 9.30
CA ASP A 193 -11.65 0.26 10.13
C ASP A 193 -10.90 -0.97 10.64
N VAL A 194 -9.92 -1.43 9.88
CA VAL A 194 -9.10 -2.60 10.21
C VAL A 194 -7.64 -2.24 10.45
N THR A 195 -7.06 -1.29 9.69
CA THR A 195 -5.63 -0.99 9.81
C THR A 195 -5.27 -0.39 11.17
N GLN A 196 -6.15 0.40 11.79
CA GLN A 196 -5.95 0.96 13.11
C GLN A 196 -6.01 -0.08 14.24
N LYS A 197 -6.56 -1.28 13.98
CA LYS A 197 -6.61 -2.38 14.94
C LYS A 197 -5.30 -3.17 15.01
N VAL A 198 -4.48 -3.13 13.95
CA VAL A 198 -3.18 -3.82 13.89
C VAL A 198 -2.08 -2.82 14.26
N ARG A 199 -1.39 -3.07 15.37
CA ARG A 199 -0.48 -2.10 15.97
C ARG A 199 0.93 -2.66 16.13
N LEU A 200 1.87 -2.09 15.38
CA LEU A 200 3.28 -2.37 15.53
C LEU A 200 3.85 -1.54 16.70
N THR A 201 4.54 -2.19 17.63
CA THR A 201 5.07 -1.56 18.85
C THR A 201 6.59 -1.59 18.88
N THR A 202 7.19 -0.83 19.80
CA THR A 202 8.63 -0.90 20.10
C THR A 202 9.07 -2.29 20.53
N ASP A 203 8.22 -3.04 21.25
CA ASP A 203 8.52 -4.43 21.65
C ASP A 203 8.59 -5.36 20.44
N HIS A 204 7.74 -5.17 19.44
CA HIS A 204 7.82 -5.92 18.19
C HIS A 204 9.13 -5.64 17.44
N VAL A 205 9.61 -4.40 17.46
CA VAL A 205 10.92 -4.05 16.87
C VAL A 205 12.05 -4.72 17.64
N ALA A 206 11.97 -4.79 18.97
CA ALA A 206 12.95 -5.49 19.79
C ALA A 206 12.94 -7.02 19.55
N ILE A 207 11.76 -7.60 19.30
CA ILE A 207 11.64 -9.00 18.90
C ILE A 207 12.30 -9.24 17.55
N LEU A 208 12.03 -8.39 16.55
CA LEU A 208 12.69 -8.46 15.24
C LEU A 208 14.21 -8.35 15.38
N ASP A 209 14.70 -7.40 16.18
CA ASP A 209 16.13 -7.22 16.41
C ASP A 209 16.79 -8.46 17.00
N LYS A 210 16.10 -9.13 17.91
CA LYS A 210 16.62 -10.34 18.58
C LYS A 210 16.59 -11.60 17.70
N TYR A 211 15.55 -11.74 16.86
CA TYR A 211 15.25 -13.02 16.20
C TYR A 211 15.32 -12.96 14.67
N ALA A 212 15.70 -11.82 14.06
CA ALA A 212 15.86 -11.71 12.61
C ALA A 212 16.85 -12.74 12.09
N ALA A 213 16.49 -13.40 11.00
CA ALA A 213 17.43 -14.23 10.25
C ALA A 213 18.61 -13.39 9.74
N PRO A 214 19.81 -13.97 9.62
CA PRO A 214 21.01 -13.22 9.19
C PRO A 214 20.81 -12.43 7.88
N GLU A 215 20.13 -13.02 6.92
CA GLU A 215 19.82 -12.43 5.61
C GLU A 215 18.82 -11.26 5.70
N ASN A 216 18.01 -11.21 6.75
CA ASN A 216 17.03 -10.13 7.00
C ASN A 216 17.55 -9.07 7.96
N ARG A 217 18.76 -9.23 8.50
CA ARG A 217 19.37 -8.25 9.40
C ARG A 217 19.43 -6.84 8.82
N PRO A 218 19.82 -6.61 7.56
CA PRO A 218 19.82 -5.28 6.97
C PRO A 218 18.43 -4.62 6.95
N ILE A 219 17.36 -5.41 6.74
CA ILE A 219 15.98 -4.93 6.77
C ILE A 219 15.62 -4.49 8.18
N VAL A 220 15.92 -5.33 9.19
CA VAL A 220 15.61 -5.00 10.58
C VAL A 220 16.39 -3.78 11.06
N ASP A 221 17.66 -3.63 10.66
CA ASP A 221 18.47 -2.45 10.98
C ASP A 221 17.90 -1.18 10.33
N TYR A 222 17.33 -1.26 9.13
CA TYR A 222 16.57 -0.19 8.52
C TYR A 222 15.30 0.14 9.33
N LEU A 223 14.49 -0.86 9.67
CA LEU A 223 13.24 -0.67 10.43
C LEU A 223 13.49 -0.05 11.80
N LYS A 224 14.57 -0.43 12.48
CA LYS A 224 15.01 0.16 13.76
C LYS A 224 15.31 1.65 13.66
N GLN A 225 15.76 2.11 12.49
CA GLN A 225 16.06 3.53 12.25
C GLN A 225 14.81 4.31 11.80
N ALA A 226 13.98 3.73 10.92
CA ALA A 226 12.83 4.41 10.33
C ALA A 226 11.62 4.49 11.28
N LEU A 227 11.29 3.40 11.98
CA LEU A 227 10.09 3.30 12.82
C LEU A 227 10.04 4.29 13.99
N PRO A 228 11.12 4.65 14.68
CA PRO A 228 11.08 5.67 15.74
C PRO A 228 10.52 7.02 15.26
N PHE A 229 10.76 7.38 13.98
CA PHE A 229 10.19 8.59 13.39
C PHE A 229 8.66 8.48 13.31
N TYR A 230 8.15 7.35 12.82
CA TYR A 230 6.73 7.08 12.66
C TYR A 230 6.01 6.92 14.01
N PHE A 231 6.63 6.26 14.98
CA PHE A 231 6.12 6.19 16.36
C PHE A 231 6.00 7.59 17.00
N ARG A 232 7.00 8.47 16.78
CA ARG A 232 6.95 9.84 17.27
C ARG A 232 5.77 10.62 16.69
N PHE A 233 5.51 10.53 15.40
CA PHE A 233 4.35 11.14 14.76
C PHE A 233 3.05 10.63 15.39
N ASN A 234 2.89 9.31 15.48
CA ASN A 234 1.68 8.70 16.04
C ASN A 234 1.45 9.09 17.51
N ARG A 235 2.52 9.21 18.29
CA ARG A 235 2.43 9.69 19.68
C ARG A 235 1.91 11.12 19.76
N LEU A 236 2.38 12.00 18.91
CA LEU A 236 2.01 13.42 18.94
C LEU A 236 0.60 13.67 18.41
N GLN A 237 0.19 12.96 17.36
CA GLN A 237 -1.09 13.20 16.69
C GLN A 237 -2.25 12.43 17.32
N ASN A 238 -2.01 11.20 17.76
CA ASN A 238 -3.08 10.28 18.16
C ASN A 238 -3.08 9.95 19.66
N ASN A 239 -2.25 10.64 20.46
CA ASN A 239 -1.98 10.26 21.85
C ASN A 239 -1.65 8.76 22.00
N CYS A 240 -1.16 8.14 20.92
CA CYS A 240 -0.74 6.76 20.92
C CYS A 240 0.56 6.65 21.69
N LEU A 241 0.65 5.66 22.53
CA LEU A 241 1.91 5.25 23.13
C LEU A 241 2.83 4.68 22.04
N ASP A 242 3.91 4.04 22.36
CA ASP A 242 4.98 3.60 21.47
C ASP A 242 4.52 2.53 20.43
N HIS A 243 3.58 2.93 19.56
CA HIS A 243 3.09 2.09 18.45
C HIS A 243 2.66 2.93 17.24
N CYS A 244 2.58 2.30 16.08
CA CYS A 244 1.93 2.83 14.89
C CYS A 244 0.91 1.83 14.33
N PRO A 245 -0.14 2.30 13.67
CA PRO A 245 -1.00 1.43 12.86
C PRO A 245 -0.20 0.78 11.73
N VAL A 246 -0.63 -0.39 11.31
CA VAL A 246 -0.03 -1.12 10.19
C VAL A 246 -0.97 -0.98 9.00
N HIS A 247 -0.86 0.17 8.29
CA HIS A 247 -1.75 0.49 7.16
C HIS A 247 -1.43 -0.37 5.94
N ASP A 248 -0.37 -0.06 5.23
CA ASP A 248 0.03 -0.69 3.98
C ASP A 248 0.45 -2.15 4.13
N PRO A 249 1.19 -2.53 5.19
CA PRO A 249 1.52 -3.94 5.38
C PRO A 249 0.29 -4.83 5.57
N LEU A 250 -0.81 -4.31 6.18
CA LEU A 250 -2.05 -5.07 6.28
C LEU A 250 -2.73 -5.23 4.92
N ALA A 251 -2.72 -4.21 4.08
CA ALA A 251 -3.26 -4.32 2.71
C ALA A 251 -2.46 -5.33 1.88
N MET A 252 -1.14 -5.30 1.98
CA MET A 252 -0.27 -6.29 1.34
C MET A 252 -0.55 -7.71 1.88
N LEU A 253 -0.68 -7.86 3.19
CA LEU A 253 -1.00 -9.15 3.80
C LEU A 253 -2.38 -9.67 3.36
N ALA A 254 -3.41 -8.81 3.32
CA ALA A 254 -4.75 -9.18 2.84
C ALA A 254 -4.73 -9.59 1.34
N ALA A 255 -3.83 -9.03 0.54
CA ALA A 255 -3.62 -9.46 -0.83
C ALA A 255 -2.93 -10.82 -0.90
N VAL A 256 -2.05 -11.14 0.02
CA VAL A 256 -1.35 -12.44 0.10
C VAL A 256 -2.24 -13.49 0.75
N ASP A 257 -2.82 -13.19 1.90
CA ASP A 257 -3.70 -14.06 2.65
C ASP A 257 -5.00 -13.35 3.05
N PRO A 258 -6.06 -13.44 2.21
CA PRO A 258 -7.33 -12.78 2.51
C PRO A 258 -8.04 -13.33 3.75
N SER A 259 -7.63 -14.47 4.31
CA SER A 259 -8.27 -15.04 5.49
C SER A 259 -7.94 -14.30 6.80
N VAL A 260 -7.00 -13.35 6.77
CA VAL A 260 -6.69 -12.48 7.93
C VAL A 260 -7.72 -11.39 8.16
N VAL A 261 -8.57 -11.11 7.18
CA VAL A 261 -9.62 -10.08 7.22
C VAL A 261 -10.99 -10.66 6.97
N THR A 262 -12.01 -10.02 7.55
CA THR A 262 -13.41 -10.30 7.21
C THR A 262 -13.91 -9.19 6.31
N VAL A 263 -14.51 -9.55 5.17
CA VAL A 263 -14.99 -8.59 4.16
C VAL A 263 -16.52 -8.56 4.08
N ARG A 264 -17.05 -7.39 3.69
CA ARG A 264 -18.43 -7.19 3.24
C ARG A 264 -18.43 -6.47 1.90
N THR A 265 -19.18 -6.97 0.94
CA THR A 265 -19.35 -6.30 -0.36
C THR A 265 -20.48 -5.27 -0.25
N ILE A 266 -20.17 -4.02 -0.58
CA ILE A 266 -21.10 -2.88 -0.47
C ILE A 266 -20.95 -1.97 -1.69
N PRO A 267 -22.07 -1.37 -2.21
CA PRO A 267 -21.95 -0.28 -3.18
C PRO A 267 -21.16 0.90 -2.61
N ALA A 268 -20.18 1.39 -3.35
CA ALA A 268 -19.35 2.52 -2.95
C ALA A 268 -19.73 3.78 -3.74
N CYS A 269 -19.67 4.94 -3.08
CA CYS A 269 -19.93 6.25 -3.66
C CYS A 269 -18.72 7.18 -3.46
N ARG A 270 -18.57 8.12 -4.38
CA ARG A 270 -17.55 9.16 -4.57
C ARG A 270 -16.83 9.61 -3.28
N GLY A 271 -15.52 9.38 -3.20
CA GLY A 271 -14.55 9.93 -2.21
C GLY A 271 -14.77 9.57 -0.75
N MET A 272 -15.98 9.32 -0.35
CA MET A 272 -16.42 8.76 0.91
C MET A 272 -16.96 7.38 0.63
N VAL A 273 -16.43 6.34 1.28
CA VAL A 273 -17.00 5.00 1.13
C VAL A 273 -18.29 4.96 1.96
N VAL A 274 -19.38 5.38 1.36
CA VAL A 274 -20.71 5.29 1.95
C VAL A 274 -21.34 3.99 1.54
N ALA A 275 -21.48 3.08 2.50
CA ALA A 275 -22.20 1.84 2.27
C ALA A 275 -23.71 2.09 2.24
N ASP A 276 -24.36 1.61 1.21
CA ASP A 276 -25.81 1.52 1.20
C ASP A 276 -26.24 0.25 1.97
N LEU A 277 -26.59 0.42 3.23
CA LEU A 277 -27.02 -0.68 4.12
C LEU A 277 -28.53 -0.92 4.11
N ARG A 278 -29.27 -0.29 3.20
CA ARG A 278 -30.72 -0.48 3.08
C ARG A 278 -31.00 -1.91 2.62
N GLU A 279 -32.20 -2.40 2.92
CA GLU A 279 -32.68 -3.73 2.52
C GLU A 279 -32.65 -3.94 0.98
N HIS A 280 -32.85 -2.83 0.24
CA HIS A 280 -32.76 -2.78 -1.21
C HIS A 280 -31.73 -1.70 -1.61
N PRO A 281 -30.41 -2.04 -1.61
CA PRO A 281 -29.37 -1.12 -2.00
C PRO A 281 -29.47 -0.72 -3.47
N ILE A 282 -28.90 0.44 -3.82
CA ILE A 282 -28.77 0.86 -5.22
C ILE A 282 -27.86 -0.15 -5.93
N GLU A 283 -28.26 -0.62 -7.12
CA GLU A 283 -27.38 -1.43 -7.98
C GLU A 283 -26.22 -0.57 -8.45
N ALA A 284 -25.05 -0.85 -7.92
CA ALA A 284 -23.77 -0.22 -8.29
C ALA A 284 -22.66 -1.28 -8.18
N PRO A 285 -21.53 -1.11 -8.89
CA PRO A 285 -20.37 -1.96 -8.69
C PRO A 285 -20.00 -2.01 -7.20
N GLY A 286 -19.83 -3.20 -6.66
CA GLY A 286 -19.55 -3.42 -5.24
C GLY A 286 -18.06 -3.35 -4.96
N VAL A 287 -17.69 -2.80 -3.79
CA VAL A 287 -16.35 -2.90 -3.21
C VAL A 287 -16.41 -3.85 -2.01
N SER A 288 -15.49 -4.79 -1.94
CA SER A 288 -15.32 -5.66 -0.78
C SER A 288 -14.57 -4.88 0.30
N ILE A 289 -15.26 -4.48 1.36
CA ILE A 289 -14.69 -3.69 2.47
C ILE A 289 -14.27 -4.63 3.60
N CYS A 290 -13.03 -4.49 4.07
CA CYS A 290 -12.55 -5.16 5.27
C CYS A 290 -13.21 -4.52 6.50
N VAL A 291 -14.01 -5.29 7.22
CA VAL A 291 -14.77 -4.82 8.41
C VAL A 291 -14.18 -5.33 9.72
N ASP A 292 -13.43 -6.42 9.67
CA ASP A 292 -12.72 -6.96 10.83
C ASP A 292 -11.41 -7.63 10.42
N VAL A 293 -10.51 -7.83 11.39
CA VAL A 293 -9.16 -8.36 11.19
C VAL A 293 -8.70 -9.18 12.39
N ASP A 294 -8.06 -10.32 12.15
CA ASP A 294 -7.28 -11.02 13.16
C ASP A 294 -5.92 -10.30 13.34
N SER A 295 -5.92 -9.30 14.22
CA SER A 295 -4.75 -8.44 14.46
C SER A 295 -3.53 -9.20 14.96
N ARG A 296 -3.77 -10.26 15.76
CA ARG A 296 -2.68 -11.09 16.31
C ARG A 296 -2.00 -11.85 15.18
N ARG A 297 -2.79 -12.55 14.38
CA ARG A 297 -2.28 -13.32 13.23
C ARG A 297 -1.60 -12.41 12.20
N ALA A 298 -2.17 -11.23 11.92
CA ALA A 298 -1.57 -10.28 11.01
C ALA A 298 -0.17 -9.83 11.46
N LEU A 299 0.02 -9.56 12.75
CA LEU A 299 1.33 -9.22 13.31
C LEU A 299 2.28 -10.43 13.31
N GLU A 300 1.81 -11.61 13.67
CA GLU A 300 2.61 -12.84 13.65
C GLU A 300 3.17 -13.10 12.23
N GLU A 301 2.33 -13.00 11.19
CA GLU A 301 2.74 -13.18 9.81
C GLU A 301 3.74 -12.13 9.33
N LEU A 302 3.51 -10.86 9.70
CA LEU A 302 4.42 -9.77 9.36
C LEU A 302 5.79 -9.98 10.01
N LEU A 303 5.83 -10.28 11.32
CA LEU A 303 7.08 -10.44 12.05
C LEU A 303 7.85 -11.69 11.62
N THR A 304 7.16 -12.83 11.49
CA THR A 304 7.80 -14.09 11.12
C THR A 304 8.43 -14.06 9.74
N THR A 305 7.89 -13.27 8.81
CA THR A 305 8.50 -13.07 7.47
C THR A 305 9.92 -12.51 7.55
N PHE A 306 10.22 -11.67 8.55
CA PHE A 306 11.57 -11.12 8.74
C PHE A 306 12.43 -11.93 9.70
N MET A 307 11.84 -12.87 10.41
CA MET A 307 12.53 -13.77 11.34
C MET A 307 12.92 -15.10 10.68
N ALA A 308 12.33 -15.42 9.52
CA ALA A 308 12.55 -16.65 8.76
C ALA A 308 13.78 -16.55 7.84
#